data_1e841269ab52992b0da50f28c4af7bec
#
_entry.id   1e841269ab52992b0da50f28c4af7bec
#
_cell.length_a   1.000
_cell.length_b   1.000
_cell.length_c   1.000
_cell.angle_alpha   90.00
_cell.angle_beta   90.00
_cell.angle_gamma   90.00
#
_symmetry.space_group_name_H-M   'P 1'
#
loop_
_entity.id
_entity.type
_entity.pdbx_description
1 polymer ?
#
loop_
_entity_poly.entity_id
_entity_poly.type
_entity_poly.pdbx_seq_one_letter_code
_entity_poly.pdbx_strand_id
1 'polypeptide(L)'
;MSDFSDHIDAKGAAFIAKQPMFFVATAAADARINLSPKGMDTFRVLGPNRVAYLDYGGSGNETNAHLAADGRITVMFCAFDSPALIYRLYGRGRAVLPQDADWAALVANFTIERGVRQIFDIAVESTQGACGWAVPRMTLETERQTLRKYHAQDDPIERLRKYQERDRSIDGLPVRSPTMLPYS
;
A
#
# COMPACT_ATOMS: atom_id res chain seq x y z
N MET A 1 -20.72 10.49 -14.02
CA MET A 1 -20.27 9.49 -15.01
C MET A 1 -19.01 8.84 -14.46
N SER A 2 -18.80 7.59 -14.78
CA SER A 2 -17.59 6.86 -14.35
C SER A 2 -16.71 6.71 -15.59
N ASP A 3 -15.49 7.22 -15.53
CA ASP A 3 -14.55 7.22 -16.64
C ASP A 3 -13.50 6.14 -16.40
N PHE A 4 -13.40 5.16 -17.30
CA PHE A 4 -12.39 4.12 -17.29
C PHE A 4 -11.24 4.46 -18.24
N SER A 5 -10.02 4.11 -17.84
CA SER A 5 -8.82 4.19 -18.68
C SER A 5 -7.95 2.95 -18.42
N ASP A 6 -7.09 2.61 -19.37
CA ASP A 6 -6.11 1.53 -19.26
C ASP A 6 -4.77 1.99 -18.62
N HIS A 7 -4.69 3.26 -18.22
CA HIS A 7 -3.48 3.84 -17.62
C HIS A 7 -3.81 5.02 -16.69
N ILE A 8 -2.83 5.42 -15.89
CA ILE A 8 -2.85 6.64 -15.07
C ILE A 8 -2.37 7.79 -15.94
N ASP A 9 -3.26 8.72 -16.25
CA ASP A 9 -2.91 9.95 -16.97
C ASP A 9 -2.29 11.00 -16.02
N ALA A 10 -1.84 12.12 -16.57
CA ALA A 10 -1.24 13.21 -15.79
C ALA A 10 -2.20 13.80 -14.75
N LYS A 11 -3.51 13.81 -15.03
CA LYS A 11 -4.53 14.32 -14.09
C LYS A 11 -4.72 13.34 -12.92
N GLY A 12 -4.79 12.04 -13.21
CA GLY A 12 -4.86 10.98 -12.21
C GLY A 12 -3.62 10.98 -11.30
N ALA A 13 -2.42 11.09 -11.87
CA ALA A 13 -1.18 11.18 -11.10
C ALA A 13 -1.15 12.42 -10.19
N ALA A 14 -1.56 13.59 -10.70
CA ALA A 14 -1.66 14.82 -9.92
C ALA A 14 -2.73 14.74 -8.82
N PHE A 15 -3.84 14.03 -9.08
CA PHE A 15 -4.85 13.75 -8.08
C PHE A 15 -4.32 12.86 -6.96
N ILE A 16 -3.69 11.75 -7.30
CA ILE A 16 -3.08 10.80 -6.34
C ILE A 16 -2.09 11.54 -5.42
N ALA A 17 -1.21 12.36 -5.98
CA ALA A 17 -0.18 13.08 -5.23
C ALA A 17 -0.72 14.04 -4.16
N LYS A 18 -1.98 14.46 -4.27
CA LYS A 18 -2.64 15.36 -3.30
C LYS A 18 -3.31 14.61 -2.14
N GLN A 19 -3.52 13.30 -2.27
CA GLN A 19 -4.30 12.58 -1.28
C GLN A 19 -3.44 12.21 -0.06
N PRO A 20 -3.88 12.56 1.17
CA PRO A 20 -3.11 12.27 2.39
C PRO A 20 -3.18 10.79 2.79
N MET A 21 -4.13 10.04 2.20
CA MET A 21 -4.34 8.63 2.48
C MET A 21 -4.95 7.91 1.28
N PHE A 22 -4.81 6.60 1.26
CA PHE A 22 -5.44 5.70 0.30
C PHE A 22 -5.90 4.42 0.98
N PHE A 23 -6.76 3.69 0.29
CA PHE A 23 -7.27 2.39 0.73
C PHE A 23 -6.75 1.30 -0.19
N VAL A 24 -6.40 0.17 0.40
CA VAL A 24 -5.95 -1.03 -0.32
C VAL A 24 -6.91 -2.15 -0.03
N ALA A 25 -7.50 -2.73 -1.06
CA ALA A 25 -8.33 -3.92 -0.99
C ALA A 25 -7.67 -5.08 -1.72
N THR A 26 -7.64 -6.24 -1.08
CA THR A 26 -7.16 -7.50 -1.65
C THR A 26 -8.06 -8.65 -1.24
N ALA A 27 -8.08 -9.71 -2.04
CA ALA A 27 -8.83 -10.92 -1.76
C ALA A 27 -8.06 -12.14 -2.29
N ALA A 28 -8.36 -13.30 -1.74
CA ALA A 28 -7.96 -14.58 -2.27
C ALA A 28 -9.15 -15.54 -2.19
N ALA A 29 -9.08 -16.67 -2.90
CA ALA A 29 -10.13 -17.69 -2.83
C ALA A 29 -10.27 -18.19 -1.38
N ASP A 30 -11.51 -18.33 -0.93
CA ASP A 30 -11.87 -18.83 0.41
C ASP A 30 -11.31 -18.02 1.60
N ALA A 31 -10.83 -16.79 1.35
CA ALA A 31 -10.31 -15.89 2.35
C ALA A 31 -11.20 -14.64 2.50
N ARG A 32 -11.13 -14.00 3.66
CA ARG A 32 -11.80 -12.72 3.92
C ARG A 32 -11.24 -11.64 3.00
N ILE A 33 -12.11 -10.71 2.58
CA ILE A 33 -11.65 -9.51 1.89
C ILE A 33 -10.87 -8.64 2.88
N ASN A 34 -9.63 -8.31 2.55
CA ASN A 34 -8.84 -7.35 3.30
C ASN A 34 -9.08 -5.94 2.74
N LEU A 35 -9.33 -4.99 3.64
CA LEU A 35 -9.43 -3.57 3.33
C LEU A 35 -8.66 -2.77 4.38
N SER A 36 -7.62 -2.06 3.94
CA SER A 36 -6.72 -1.34 4.84
C SER A 36 -6.52 0.10 4.40
N PRO A 37 -6.69 1.10 5.30
CA PRO A 37 -6.25 2.47 5.05
C PRO A 37 -4.73 2.56 5.16
N LYS A 38 -4.12 3.37 4.31
CA LYS A 38 -2.70 3.69 4.31
C LYS A 38 -2.53 5.20 4.23
N GLY A 39 -1.56 5.71 4.91
CA GLY A 39 -1.22 7.13 4.96
C GLY A 39 0.29 7.32 4.96
N MET A 40 0.74 8.43 5.49
CA MET A 40 2.12 8.87 5.45
C MET A 40 2.57 9.09 3.98
N ASP A 41 3.79 9.39 3.70
CA ASP A 41 4.29 9.55 2.32
C ASP A 41 4.73 8.18 1.73
N THR A 42 3.79 7.24 1.63
CA THR A 42 4.10 5.85 1.28
C THR A 42 3.77 5.45 -0.15
N PHE A 43 3.11 6.28 -0.96
CA PHE A 43 2.66 5.92 -2.31
C PHE A 43 3.48 6.59 -3.40
N ARG A 44 3.78 5.85 -4.48
CA ARG A 44 4.48 6.38 -5.67
C ARG A 44 3.83 5.90 -6.96
N VAL A 45 3.62 6.83 -7.89
CA VAL A 45 3.31 6.53 -9.28
C VAL A 45 4.65 6.43 -10.02
N LEU A 46 5.00 5.22 -10.46
CA LEU A 46 6.28 4.92 -11.12
C LEU A 46 6.19 4.99 -12.64
N GLY A 47 4.99 5.03 -13.15
CA GLY A 47 4.72 5.12 -14.58
C GLY A 47 3.21 5.03 -14.85
N PRO A 48 2.79 5.12 -16.12
CA PRO A 48 1.37 5.10 -16.47
C PRO A 48 0.63 3.85 -16.00
N ASN A 49 1.31 2.71 -15.99
CA ASN A 49 0.75 1.41 -15.60
C ASN A 49 1.50 0.76 -14.44
N ARG A 50 2.21 1.54 -13.62
CA ARG A 50 2.93 0.99 -12.47
C ARG A 50 2.91 1.94 -11.29
N VAL A 51 2.54 1.40 -10.14
CA VAL A 51 2.59 2.11 -8.86
C VAL A 51 3.24 1.22 -7.80
N ALA A 52 3.74 1.84 -6.74
CA ALA A 52 4.23 1.10 -5.59
C ALA A 52 3.86 1.83 -4.30
N TYR A 53 3.75 1.07 -3.20
CA TYR A 53 3.68 1.69 -1.89
C TYR A 53 4.53 0.97 -0.85
N LEU A 54 5.09 1.77 0.03
CA LEU A 54 5.89 1.33 1.15
C LEU A 54 4.97 0.85 2.28
N ASP A 55 5.27 -0.32 2.86
CA ASP A 55 4.47 -0.90 3.92
C ASP A 55 5.25 -0.95 5.23
N TYR A 56 4.70 -0.28 6.22
CA TYR A 56 5.16 -0.38 7.60
C TYR A 56 4.51 -1.60 8.26
N GLY A 57 5.30 -2.34 9.04
CA GLY A 57 4.80 -3.51 9.74
C GLY A 57 3.72 -3.17 10.77
N GLY A 58 2.56 -3.77 10.60
CA GLY A 58 1.43 -3.69 11.51
C GLY A 58 1.12 -5.03 12.18
N SER A 59 -0.12 -5.20 12.64
CA SER A 59 -0.61 -6.40 13.32
C SER A 59 -0.79 -7.61 12.40
N GLY A 60 -1.02 -7.40 11.09
CA GLY A 60 -1.21 -8.45 10.09
C GLY A 60 -0.35 -8.24 8.84
N ASN A 61 -0.48 -9.16 7.89
CA ASN A 61 0.17 -9.08 6.58
C ASN A 61 -0.72 -9.69 5.48
N GLU A 62 -2.02 -9.42 5.55
CA GLU A 62 -3.05 -10.01 4.68
C GLU A 62 -2.80 -9.67 3.21
N THR A 63 -2.41 -8.44 2.90
CA THR A 63 -2.08 -8.02 1.53
C THR A 63 -0.98 -8.90 0.92
N ASN A 64 0.09 -9.20 1.67
CA ASN A 64 1.18 -10.06 1.20
C ASN A 64 0.66 -11.47 0.87
N ALA A 65 -0.12 -12.07 1.78
CA ALA A 65 -0.68 -13.40 1.58
C ALA A 65 -1.65 -13.45 0.39
N HIS A 66 -2.56 -12.48 0.28
CA HIS A 66 -3.52 -12.42 -0.82
C HIS A 66 -2.84 -12.21 -2.17
N LEU A 67 -1.84 -11.34 -2.24
CA LEU A 67 -1.10 -11.12 -3.49
C LEU A 67 -0.28 -12.33 -3.91
N ALA A 68 0.26 -13.09 -2.98
CA ALA A 68 0.93 -14.35 -3.28
C ALA A 68 -0.03 -15.43 -3.78
N ALA A 69 -1.26 -15.46 -3.28
CA ALA A 69 -2.27 -16.47 -3.63
C ALA A 69 -3.06 -16.14 -4.91
N ASP A 70 -3.40 -14.86 -5.13
CA ASP A 70 -4.30 -14.41 -6.21
C ASP A 70 -3.67 -13.31 -7.07
N GLY A 71 -3.01 -12.34 -6.46
CA GLY A 71 -2.37 -11.21 -7.12
C GLY A 71 -3.28 -9.99 -7.32
N ARG A 72 -4.61 -10.10 -7.26
CA ARG A 72 -5.53 -8.97 -7.51
C ARG A 72 -5.48 -7.95 -6.38
N ILE A 73 -5.47 -6.67 -6.77
CA ILE A 73 -5.44 -5.54 -5.84
C ILE A 73 -6.25 -4.38 -6.40
N THR A 74 -6.95 -3.68 -5.52
CA THR A 74 -7.56 -2.39 -5.80
C THR A 74 -6.97 -1.36 -4.85
N VAL A 75 -6.48 -0.26 -5.41
CA VAL A 75 -6.11 0.93 -4.63
C VAL A 75 -7.15 2.01 -4.89
N MET A 76 -7.66 2.64 -3.83
CA MET A 76 -8.66 3.68 -3.95
C MET A 76 -8.21 4.96 -3.21
N PHE A 77 -8.38 6.06 -3.89
CA PHE A 77 -8.23 7.42 -3.37
C PHE A 77 -9.58 8.12 -3.36
N CYS A 78 -9.85 8.92 -2.34
CA CYS A 78 -11.02 9.78 -2.31
C CYS A 78 -10.58 11.20 -1.94
N ALA A 79 -11.09 12.20 -2.66
CA ALA A 79 -10.95 13.59 -2.27
C ALA A 79 -11.85 13.89 -1.07
N PHE A 80 -11.27 14.46 -0.02
CA PHE A 80 -11.99 15.03 1.12
C PHE A 80 -12.18 16.55 0.97
N ASP A 81 -11.73 17.11 -0.16
CA ASP A 81 -11.83 18.53 -0.54
C ASP A 81 -12.55 18.69 -1.90
N SER A 82 -12.16 19.66 -2.69
CA SER A 82 -12.70 19.92 -4.03
C SER A 82 -11.61 19.70 -5.09
N PRO A 83 -11.94 19.09 -6.24
CA PRO A 83 -13.24 18.53 -6.64
C PRO A 83 -13.52 17.18 -5.97
N ALA A 84 -14.81 16.88 -5.76
CA ALA A 84 -15.26 15.60 -5.21
C ALA A 84 -15.02 14.46 -6.23
N LEU A 85 -13.99 13.68 -5.99
CA LEU A 85 -13.56 12.60 -6.88
C LEU A 85 -13.19 11.35 -6.08
N ILE A 86 -13.56 10.18 -6.58
CA ILE A 86 -13.02 8.89 -6.17
C ILE A 86 -12.22 8.36 -7.36
N TYR A 87 -10.98 7.94 -7.12
CA TYR A 87 -10.13 7.38 -8.15
C TYR A 87 -9.64 5.99 -7.72
N ARG A 88 -9.84 5.00 -8.56
CA ARG A 88 -9.45 3.62 -8.30
C ARG A 88 -8.44 3.15 -9.32
N LEU A 89 -7.48 2.38 -8.83
CA LEU A 89 -6.51 1.62 -9.62
C LEU A 89 -6.82 0.15 -9.41
N TYR A 90 -7.09 -0.57 -10.49
CA TYR A 90 -7.26 -2.02 -10.49
C TYR A 90 -6.04 -2.65 -11.12
N GLY A 91 -5.53 -3.74 -10.56
CA GLY A 91 -4.36 -4.37 -11.12
C GLY A 91 -3.92 -5.62 -10.36
N ARG A 92 -2.65 -5.98 -10.61
CA ARG A 92 -1.98 -7.10 -9.95
C ARG A 92 -0.75 -6.61 -9.23
N GLY A 93 -0.58 -7.09 -8.00
CA GLY A 93 0.53 -6.71 -7.15
C GLY A 93 1.34 -7.90 -6.66
N ARG A 94 2.50 -7.58 -6.15
CA ARG A 94 3.37 -8.52 -5.43
C ARG A 94 4.06 -7.81 -4.28
N ALA A 95 4.38 -8.56 -3.24
CA ALA A 95 5.25 -8.08 -2.18
C ALA A 95 6.71 -8.20 -2.62
N VAL A 96 7.49 -7.13 -2.46
CA VAL A 96 8.94 -7.09 -2.65
C VAL A 96 9.58 -6.85 -1.29
N LEU A 97 10.44 -7.79 -0.90
CA LEU A 97 11.09 -7.83 0.41
C LEU A 97 12.55 -7.35 0.31
N PRO A 98 13.19 -6.91 1.39
CA PRO A 98 14.57 -6.41 1.37
C PRO A 98 15.61 -7.36 0.76
N GLN A 99 15.36 -8.67 0.79
CA GLN A 99 16.23 -9.67 0.16
C GLN A 99 15.96 -9.92 -1.33
N ASP A 100 14.90 -9.36 -1.90
CA ASP A 100 14.53 -9.59 -3.31
C ASP A 100 15.40 -8.72 -4.24
N ALA A 101 15.73 -9.24 -5.42
CA ALA A 101 16.60 -8.55 -6.39
C ALA A 101 16.09 -7.17 -6.81
N ASP A 102 14.75 -7.00 -6.88
CA ASP A 102 14.12 -5.74 -7.29
C ASP A 102 14.06 -4.69 -6.16
N TRP A 103 14.43 -5.06 -4.94
CA TRP A 103 14.32 -4.17 -3.79
C TRP A 103 15.08 -2.86 -3.98
N ALA A 104 16.35 -2.93 -4.39
CA ALA A 104 17.20 -1.76 -4.52
C ALA A 104 16.65 -0.71 -5.49
N ALA A 105 16.07 -1.14 -6.60
CA ALA A 105 15.47 -0.25 -7.58
C ALA A 105 14.16 0.39 -7.09
N LEU A 106 13.35 -0.36 -6.34
CA LEU A 106 12.08 0.14 -5.82
C LEU A 106 12.29 1.06 -4.63
N VAL A 107 13.14 0.68 -3.68
CA VAL A 107 13.37 1.42 -2.44
C VAL A 107 13.96 2.82 -2.68
N ALA A 108 14.68 3.02 -3.79
CA ALA A 108 15.23 4.32 -4.19
C ALA A 108 14.16 5.42 -4.39
N ASN A 109 12.90 5.04 -4.53
CA ASN A 109 11.78 5.97 -4.68
C ASN A 109 11.17 6.43 -3.34
N PHE A 110 11.65 5.91 -2.21
CA PHE A 110 11.07 6.14 -0.89
C PHE A 110 12.09 6.60 0.13
N THR A 111 11.63 7.34 1.12
CA THR A 111 12.40 7.57 2.35
C THR A 111 12.16 6.41 3.30
N ILE A 112 13.25 5.73 3.71
CA ILE A 112 13.16 4.59 4.60
C ILE A 112 13.25 5.06 6.05
N GLU A 113 12.23 4.70 6.81
CA GLU A 113 12.16 4.90 8.26
C GLU A 113 12.11 3.53 8.98
N ARG A 114 12.33 3.54 10.28
CA ARG A 114 12.16 2.35 11.12
C ARG A 114 10.72 1.83 11.01
N GLY A 115 10.57 0.50 10.95
CA GLY A 115 9.28 -0.16 10.82
C GLY A 115 8.90 -0.54 9.40
N VAL A 116 9.65 -0.10 8.38
CA VAL A 116 9.46 -0.55 7.00
C VAL A 116 9.70 -2.05 6.91
N ARG A 117 8.74 -2.76 6.32
CA ARG A 117 8.77 -4.22 6.18
C ARG A 117 8.98 -4.69 4.74
N GLN A 118 8.27 -4.07 3.79
CA GLN A 118 8.19 -4.47 2.39
C GLN A 118 7.70 -3.31 1.51
N ILE A 119 7.79 -3.49 0.21
CA ILE A 119 7.15 -2.65 -0.79
C ILE A 119 6.15 -3.51 -1.56
N PHE A 120 4.97 -2.99 -1.83
CA PHE A 120 4.04 -3.59 -2.78
C PHE A 120 4.22 -2.93 -4.14
N ASP A 121 4.61 -3.71 -5.14
CA ASP A 121 4.80 -3.33 -6.54
C ASP A 121 3.58 -3.77 -7.33
N ILE A 122 2.93 -2.86 -8.04
CA ILE A 122 1.61 -3.08 -8.62
C ILE A 122 1.64 -2.69 -10.10
N ALA A 123 1.31 -3.66 -10.96
CA ALA A 123 0.98 -3.41 -12.35
C ALA A 123 -0.50 -2.98 -12.43
N VAL A 124 -0.74 -1.77 -12.93
CA VAL A 124 -2.08 -1.20 -13.11
C VAL A 124 -2.64 -1.65 -14.45
N GLU A 125 -3.78 -2.34 -14.41
CA GLU A 125 -4.48 -2.85 -15.58
C GLU A 125 -5.55 -1.88 -16.07
N SER A 126 -6.20 -1.18 -15.13
CA SER A 126 -7.17 -0.13 -15.44
C SER A 126 -7.36 0.84 -14.29
N THR A 127 -7.87 2.01 -14.62
CA THR A 127 -8.23 3.06 -13.66
C THR A 127 -9.69 3.43 -13.80
N GLN A 128 -10.29 3.94 -12.74
CA GLN A 128 -11.67 4.43 -12.76
C GLN A 128 -11.79 5.73 -11.96
N GLY A 129 -12.19 6.80 -12.66
CA GLY A 129 -12.68 8.02 -12.02
C GLY A 129 -14.19 7.91 -11.77
N ALA A 130 -14.66 8.32 -10.60
CA ALA A 130 -16.07 8.36 -10.25
C ALA A 130 -16.37 9.58 -9.36
N CYS A 131 -17.62 10.07 -9.38
CA CYS A 131 -18.00 11.17 -8.52
C CYS A 131 -17.90 10.79 -7.04
N GLY A 132 -17.34 11.70 -6.25
CA GLY A 132 -17.20 11.56 -4.80
C GLY A 132 -18.28 12.32 -4.02
N TRP A 133 -19.46 12.55 -4.59
CA TRP A 133 -20.47 13.48 -4.04
C TRP A 133 -20.99 13.08 -2.66
N ALA A 134 -20.94 11.81 -2.32
CA ALA A 134 -21.33 11.31 -1.00
C ALA A 134 -20.13 11.22 -0.01
N VAL A 135 -18.90 11.48 -0.48
CA VAL A 135 -17.72 11.55 0.40
C VAL A 135 -17.77 12.86 1.18
N PRO A 136 -17.74 12.82 2.52
CA PRO A 136 -17.81 14.05 3.32
C PRO A 136 -16.55 14.90 3.13
N ARG A 137 -16.68 16.21 3.33
CA ARG A 137 -15.51 17.09 3.42
C ARG A 137 -14.82 16.90 4.76
N MET A 138 -13.49 16.82 4.73
CA MET A 138 -12.63 16.71 5.91
C MET A 138 -11.40 17.59 5.74
N THR A 139 -10.92 18.13 6.84
CA THR A 139 -9.64 18.85 6.88
C THR A 139 -8.62 17.96 7.58
N LEU A 140 -7.46 17.77 6.96
CA LEU A 140 -6.34 17.13 7.61
C LEU A 140 -5.78 18.07 8.69
N GLU A 141 -6.01 17.74 9.94
CA GLU A 141 -5.49 18.50 11.07
C GLU A 141 -3.98 18.25 11.26
N THR A 142 -3.59 16.96 11.30
CA THR A 142 -2.19 16.58 11.45
C THR A 142 -1.98 15.10 11.08
N GLU A 143 -0.77 14.76 10.68
CA GLU A 143 -0.36 13.38 10.51
C GLU A 143 -0.02 12.75 11.88
N ARG A 144 -0.55 11.55 12.13
CA ARG A 144 -0.27 10.82 13.38
C ARG A 144 1.18 10.35 13.43
N GLN A 145 1.87 10.64 14.52
CA GLN A 145 3.24 10.18 14.76
C GLN A 145 3.31 8.86 15.54
N THR A 146 2.16 8.25 15.86
CA THR A 146 2.07 7.06 16.74
C THR A 146 2.86 5.88 16.18
N LEU A 147 2.76 5.61 14.87
CA LEU A 147 3.47 4.49 14.26
C LEU A 147 4.99 4.71 14.24
N ARG A 148 5.44 5.93 13.91
CA ARG A 148 6.87 6.29 13.97
C ARG A 148 7.44 6.15 15.38
N LYS A 149 6.73 6.68 16.38
CA LYS A 149 7.13 6.56 17.81
C LYS A 149 7.18 5.11 18.28
N TYR A 150 6.23 4.29 17.85
CA TYR A 150 6.20 2.86 18.16
C TYR A 150 7.41 2.14 17.59
N HIS A 151 7.72 2.34 16.30
CA HIS A 151 8.87 1.69 15.67
C HIS A 151 10.23 2.27 16.09
N ALA A 152 10.28 3.53 16.52
CA ALA A 152 11.52 4.13 17.03
C ALA A 152 12.03 3.45 18.30
N GLN A 153 11.15 2.80 19.05
CA GLN A 153 11.50 2.08 20.29
C GLN A 153 11.81 0.59 20.07
N ASP A 154 11.64 0.09 18.83
CA ASP A 154 11.85 -1.32 18.54
C ASP A 154 13.33 -1.70 18.51
N ASP A 155 13.65 -2.84 19.11
CA ASP A 155 14.87 -3.57 18.80
C ASP A 155 14.76 -4.19 17.39
N PRO A 156 15.71 -3.91 16.48
CA PRO A 156 15.64 -4.43 15.11
C PRO A 156 15.65 -5.96 15.01
N ILE A 157 16.40 -6.64 15.87
CA ILE A 157 16.50 -8.11 15.89
C ILE A 157 15.16 -8.70 16.31
N GLU A 158 14.60 -8.17 17.39
CA GLU A 158 13.29 -8.60 17.89
C GLU A 158 12.16 -8.28 16.89
N ARG A 159 12.26 -7.13 16.19
CA ARG A 159 11.30 -6.78 15.14
C ARG A 159 11.35 -7.75 13.97
N LEU A 160 12.53 -8.10 13.50
CA LEU A 160 12.70 -9.08 12.43
C LEU A 160 12.13 -10.45 12.83
N ARG A 161 12.44 -10.91 14.05
CA ARG A 161 11.89 -12.15 14.61
C ARG A 161 10.36 -12.13 14.61
N LYS A 162 9.72 -11.05 15.06
CA LYS A 162 8.26 -10.91 15.05
C LYS A 162 7.65 -10.93 13.65
N TYR A 163 8.34 -10.41 12.65
CA TYR A 163 7.88 -10.52 11.26
C TYR A 163 7.97 -11.96 10.76
N GLN A 164 9.00 -12.70 11.10
CA GLN A 164 9.21 -14.09 10.70
C GLN A 164 8.23 -15.05 11.39
N GLU A 165 7.86 -14.80 12.63
CA GLU A 165 6.88 -15.59 13.37
C GLU A 165 5.45 -15.44 12.84
N ARG A 166 5.15 -14.37 12.12
CA ARG A 166 3.85 -14.13 11.50
C ARG A 166 3.83 -14.64 10.05
N ASP A 167 4.00 -15.93 9.90
CA ASP A 167 4.15 -16.61 8.62
C ASP A 167 2.80 -16.93 7.93
N ARG A 168 1.66 -16.58 8.56
CA ARG A 168 0.31 -16.82 8.04
C ARG A 168 -0.61 -15.63 8.22
N SER A 169 -1.55 -15.51 7.27
CA SER A 169 -2.70 -14.61 7.36
C SER A 169 -3.73 -15.10 8.40
N ILE A 170 -4.74 -14.29 8.67
CA ILE A 170 -5.85 -14.70 9.55
C ILE A 170 -6.64 -15.90 9.02
N ASP A 171 -6.60 -16.14 7.71
CA ASP A 171 -7.24 -17.29 7.04
C ASP A 171 -6.25 -18.43 6.73
N GLY A 172 -5.04 -18.38 7.30
CA GLY A 172 -4.05 -19.44 7.20
C GLY A 172 -3.22 -19.44 5.91
N LEU A 173 -3.37 -18.45 5.03
CA LEU A 173 -2.55 -18.32 3.82
C LEU A 173 -1.09 -18.00 4.17
N PRO A 174 -0.11 -18.58 3.44
CA PRO A 174 1.30 -18.31 3.68
C PRO A 174 1.65 -16.82 3.47
N VAL A 175 2.49 -16.30 4.34
CA VAL A 175 3.06 -14.94 4.26
C VAL A 175 4.56 -15.04 4.01
N ARG A 176 5.06 -14.31 3.02
CA ARG A 176 6.51 -14.13 2.83
C ARG A 176 7.02 -13.10 3.84
N SER A 177 8.04 -13.47 4.60
CA SER A 177 8.64 -12.59 5.62
C SER A 177 10.03 -12.09 5.19
N PRO A 178 10.46 -10.91 5.65
CA PRO A 178 11.80 -10.42 5.40
C PRO A 178 12.84 -11.30 6.14
N THR A 179 14.02 -11.47 5.52
CA THR A 179 15.19 -12.09 6.16
C THR A 179 16.15 -11.05 6.74
N MET A 180 15.94 -9.79 6.41
CA MET A 180 16.68 -8.62 6.92
C MET A 180 15.75 -7.41 6.97
N LEU A 181 16.11 -6.41 7.77
CA LEU A 181 15.42 -5.12 7.76
C LEU A 181 16.13 -4.14 6.81
N PRO A 182 15.40 -3.21 6.18
CA PRO A 182 15.99 -2.22 5.28
C PRO A 182 16.60 -1.00 6.03
N TYR A 183 16.65 -1.06 7.34
CA TYR A 183 17.21 -0.02 8.22
C TYR A 183 18.04 -0.68 9.34
N SER A 184 18.98 0.05 9.90
CA SER A 184 19.81 -0.32 11.04
C SER A 184 19.35 0.36 12.33
#